data_69e3519f7e2514bc17f3ed30fcf93ff5
#
_entry.id   69e3519f7e2514bc17f3ed30fcf93ff5
#
_cell.length_a   1.000
_cell.length_b   1.000
_cell.length_c   1.000
_cell.angle_alpha   90.00
_cell.angle_beta   90.00
_cell.angle_gamma   90.00
#
_symmetry.space_group_name_H-M   'P 1'
#
loop_
_entity.id
_entity.type
_entity.pdbx_description
1 polymer ?
#
loop_
_entity_poly.entity_id
_entity_poly.type
_entity_poly.pdbx_seq_one_letter_code
_entity_poly.pdbx_strand_id
1 'polypeptide(L)'
;MKSKLLLLLLLCGLTIAEGADAPARVSARLKFMAWDDAILGYGIRRESKVTPVALMPDMLSDEVAYEGPAHLELAKAAPGDLPNDGTEAPKTKTKAKADSPGSKTTGSAKEPPFAWINLPSNLGTLHLILAVSPGKWDGGIMAIPDPPGSFPPGSLRFINLCPYKLEVRIGKNAIQIAPKESRSIRSAVPNHTYYDASIMTYENGEEKLGYALHIFQDNAQRAMFFVSPGPEGSGTVILKGVGDLERDKMPAPSKRPGQK
;
A
#
# COMPACT_ATOMS: atom_id res chain seq x y z
N MET A 1 -10.63 29.63 77.40
CA MET A 1 -9.67 28.58 77.08
C MET A 1 -9.79 28.28 75.58
N LYS A 2 -8.78 28.71 74.79
CA LYS A 2 -8.84 28.60 73.31
C LYS A 2 -7.86 27.50 72.92
N SER A 3 -8.38 26.37 72.47
CA SER A 3 -7.63 25.23 71.91
C SER A 3 -7.27 25.49 70.47
N LYS A 4 -5.97 25.61 70.14
CA LYS A 4 -5.43 25.75 68.80
C LYS A 4 -5.19 24.34 68.24
N LEU A 5 -6.03 23.94 67.26
CA LEU A 5 -5.87 22.71 66.50
C LEU A 5 -4.86 22.99 65.35
N LEU A 6 -3.69 22.40 65.44
CA LEU A 6 -2.63 22.49 64.46
C LEU A 6 -2.88 21.42 63.39
N LEU A 7 -3.37 21.86 62.20
CA LEU A 7 -3.60 20.99 61.03
C LEU A 7 -2.28 20.83 60.28
N LEU A 8 -1.64 19.67 60.40
CA LEU A 8 -0.42 19.30 59.68
C LEU A 8 -0.83 18.79 58.30
N LEU A 9 -0.72 19.63 57.25
CA LEU A 9 -0.95 19.24 55.85
C LEU A 9 0.29 18.49 55.37
N LEU A 10 0.19 17.15 55.30
CA LEU A 10 1.19 16.27 54.67
C LEU A 10 0.97 16.35 53.17
N LEU A 11 1.73 17.19 52.45
CA LEU A 11 1.79 17.18 50.97
C LEU A 11 2.56 15.93 50.52
N CYS A 12 1.85 14.85 50.29
CA CYS A 12 2.37 13.75 49.45
C CYS A 12 2.50 14.24 48.02
N GLY A 13 3.72 14.61 47.63
CA GLY A 13 4.06 14.85 46.24
C GLY A 13 3.91 13.55 45.42
N LEU A 14 2.76 13.34 44.77
CA LEU A 14 2.65 12.37 43.68
C LEU A 14 3.48 12.92 42.52
N THR A 15 4.72 12.45 42.39
CA THR A 15 5.43 12.52 41.12
C THR A 15 4.69 11.58 40.14
N ILE A 16 3.84 12.13 39.33
CA ILE A 16 3.32 11.46 38.13
C ILE A 16 4.55 11.28 37.25
N ALA A 17 5.12 10.08 37.23
CA ALA A 17 6.07 9.68 36.22
C ALA A 17 5.29 9.73 34.92
N GLU A 18 5.51 10.75 34.06
CA GLU A 18 5.14 10.74 32.65
C GLU A 18 5.84 9.54 32.02
N GLY A 19 5.19 8.39 32.08
CA GLY A 19 5.59 7.24 31.30
C GLY A 19 5.52 7.67 29.85
N ALA A 20 6.68 7.76 29.17
CA ALA A 20 6.71 7.94 27.73
C ALA A 20 5.81 6.85 27.13
N ASP A 21 4.64 7.24 26.63
CA ASP A 21 3.68 6.32 26.01
C ASP A 21 4.42 5.51 24.94
N ALA A 22 4.50 4.20 25.15
CA ALA A 22 5.09 3.31 24.16
C ALA A 22 4.34 3.55 22.84
N PRO A 23 5.05 3.67 21.71
CA PRO A 23 4.42 3.98 20.43
C PRO A 23 3.31 2.97 20.15
N ALA A 24 2.13 3.48 19.75
CA ALA A 24 0.97 2.66 19.44
C ALA A 24 1.37 1.56 18.44
N ARG A 25 1.05 0.31 18.77
CA ARG A 25 1.34 -0.86 17.92
C ARG A 25 0.10 -1.26 17.14
N VAL A 26 0.31 -1.74 15.92
CA VAL A 26 -0.75 -2.22 15.03
C VAL A 26 -0.41 -3.59 14.49
N SER A 27 -1.46 -4.38 14.23
CA SER A 27 -1.39 -5.61 13.44
C SER A 27 -2.03 -5.34 12.07
N ALA A 28 -1.36 -5.71 10.99
CA ALA A 28 -1.86 -5.47 9.64
C ALA A 28 -1.47 -6.58 8.66
N ARG A 29 -2.31 -6.77 7.64
CA ARG A 29 -2.05 -7.51 6.41
C ARG A 29 -1.91 -6.50 5.29
N LEU A 30 -0.73 -6.42 4.71
CA LEU A 30 -0.35 -5.36 3.79
C LEU A 30 -0.01 -5.93 2.42
N LYS A 31 -0.58 -5.35 1.37
CA LYS A 31 -0.11 -5.51 0.00
C LYS A 31 0.42 -4.17 -0.50
N PHE A 32 1.40 -4.21 -1.38
CA PHE A 32 2.07 -3.01 -1.87
C PHE A 32 2.01 -2.92 -3.38
N MET A 33 2.04 -1.70 -3.88
CA MET A 33 2.28 -1.37 -5.28
C MET A 33 3.10 -0.08 -5.38
N ALA A 34 3.86 0.09 -6.46
CA ALA A 34 4.39 1.38 -6.84
C ALA A 34 3.33 2.15 -7.64
N TRP A 35 3.31 3.47 -7.49
CA TRP A 35 2.36 4.29 -8.26
C TRP A 35 2.84 4.56 -9.68
N ASP A 36 4.10 4.93 -9.85
CA ASP A 36 4.69 5.29 -11.14
C ASP A 36 5.58 4.15 -11.66
N ASP A 37 6.85 4.18 -11.37
CA ASP A 37 7.83 3.17 -11.79
C ASP A 37 8.06 2.12 -10.71
N ALA A 38 8.64 0.97 -11.09
CA ALA A 38 9.03 -0.06 -10.14
C ALA A 38 10.09 0.48 -9.16
N ILE A 39 9.88 0.23 -7.86
CA ILE A 39 10.78 0.64 -6.80
C ILE A 39 11.46 -0.60 -6.23
N LEU A 40 12.77 -0.73 -6.54
CA LEU A 40 13.56 -1.91 -6.19
C LEU A 40 14.49 -1.64 -5.00
N GLY A 41 14.71 -2.67 -4.18
CA GLY A 41 15.65 -2.60 -3.07
C GLY A 41 15.12 -1.80 -1.86
N TYR A 42 13.81 -1.67 -1.74
CA TYR A 42 13.15 -1.05 -0.58
C TYR A 42 12.25 -2.04 0.13
N GLY A 43 11.93 -1.74 1.38
CA GLY A 43 11.08 -2.60 2.18
C GLY A 43 10.63 -1.95 3.48
N ILE A 44 9.90 -2.70 4.28
CA ILE A 44 9.40 -2.26 5.57
C ILE A 44 10.55 -2.22 6.58
N ARG A 45 10.80 -1.05 7.16
CA ARG A 45 11.76 -0.90 8.25
C ARG A 45 11.19 -1.46 9.54
N ARG A 46 11.92 -2.40 10.15
CA ARG A 46 11.61 -2.97 11.47
C ARG A 46 12.87 -2.83 12.33
N GLU A 47 12.84 -1.88 13.26
CA GLU A 47 14.01 -1.58 14.10
C GLU A 47 15.30 -1.36 13.29
N SER A 48 16.20 -2.35 13.27
CA SER A 48 17.49 -2.31 12.56
C SER A 48 17.48 -3.07 11.21
N LYS A 49 16.38 -3.74 10.86
CA LYS A 49 16.26 -4.55 9.63
C LYS A 49 15.23 -3.97 8.68
N VAL A 50 15.43 -4.24 7.40
CA VAL A 50 14.45 -3.93 6.36
C VAL A 50 13.94 -5.24 5.76
N THR A 51 12.62 -5.47 5.84
CA THR A 51 11.98 -6.60 5.17
C THR A 51 11.65 -6.17 3.75
N PRO A 52 12.31 -6.71 2.71
CA PRO A 52 12.08 -6.31 1.33
C PRO A 52 10.62 -6.54 0.91
N VAL A 53 10.09 -5.65 0.07
CA VAL A 53 8.77 -5.79 -0.54
C VAL A 53 8.86 -5.52 -2.05
N ALA A 54 8.07 -6.24 -2.83
CA ALA A 54 7.97 -5.98 -4.26
C ALA A 54 7.05 -4.76 -4.48
N LEU A 55 7.60 -3.70 -5.07
CA LEU A 55 6.87 -2.47 -5.40
C LEU A 55 6.83 -2.34 -6.93
N MET A 56 5.79 -2.91 -7.53
CA MET A 56 5.57 -2.91 -8.98
C MET A 56 4.39 -2.01 -9.35
N PRO A 57 4.39 -1.37 -10.55
CA PRO A 57 3.39 -0.35 -10.87
C PRO A 57 2.03 -0.90 -11.30
N ASP A 58 1.93 -2.14 -11.75
CA ASP A 58 0.76 -2.73 -12.40
C ASP A 58 0.24 -4.00 -11.70
N MET A 59 0.89 -4.41 -10.61
CA MET A 59 0.51 -5.57 -9.82
C MET A 59 0.73 -5.35 -8.33
N LEU A 60 -0.08 -6.04 -7.51
CA LEU A 60 0.12 -6.05 -6.06
C LEU A 60 1.23 -7.04 -5.68
N SER A 61 1.94 -6.72 -4.60
CA SER A 61 2.85 -7.66 -3.95
C SER A 61 2.09 -8.83 -3.32
N ASP A 62 2.82 -9.87 -2.93
CA ASP A 62 2.30 -10.84 -1.97
C ASP A 62 1.92 -10.13 -0.66
N GLU A 63 0.99 -10.75 0.09
CA GLU A 63 0.55 -10.22 1.37
C GLU A 63 1.67 -10.33 2.42
N VAL A 64 1.94 -9.24 3.10
CA VAL A 64 2.94 -9.16 4.17
C VAL A 64 2.24 -8.97 5.52
N ALA A 65 2.49 -9.89 6.46
CA ALA A 65 2.06 -9.71 7.84
C ALA A 65 2.95 -8.64 8.52
N TYR A 66 2.31 -7.65 9.12
CA TYR A 66 2.96 -6.58 9.84
C TYR A 66 2.47 -6.51 11.28
N GLU A 67 3.42 -6.52 12.20
CA GLU A 67 3.20 -6.22 13.61
C GLU A 67 4.27 -5.23 14.05
N GLY A 68 3.87 -4.02 14.40
CA GLY A 68 4.85 -2.98 14.69
C GLY A 68 4.23 -1.65 15.09
N PRO A 69 5.06 -0.59 15.15
CA PRO A 69 4.58 0.76 15.41
C PRO A 69 3.52 1.19 14.39
N ALA A 70 2.57 2.02 14.82
CA ALA A 70 1.58 2.62 13.91
C ALA A 70 2.25 3.50 12.82
N HIS A 71 3.42 4.05 13.10
CA HIS A 71 4.25 4.74 12.10
C HIS A 71 5.04 3.72 11.29
N LEU A 72 4.54 3.37 10.10
CA LEU A 72 5.19 2.45 9.16
C LEU A 72 6.12 3.22 8.25
N GLU A 73 7.38 2.79 8.15
CA GLU A 73 8.41 3.38 7.29
C GLU A 73 8.86 2.39 6.22
N LEU A 74 9.03 2.87 5.00
CA LEU A 74 9.78 2.19 3.94
C LEU A 74 11.18 2.76 3.85
N ALA A 75 12.17 1.88 3.79
CA ALA A 75 13.58 2.24 3.71
C ALA A 75 14.31 1.36 2.71
N LYS A 76 15.49 1.81 2.31
CA LYS A 76 16.38 1.03 1.45
C LYS A 76 16.87 -0.21 2.21
N ALA A 77 16.76 -1.38 1.58
CA ALA A 77 17.29 -2.62 2.11
C ALA A 77 18.82 -2.62 2.01
N ALA A 78 19.49 -3.11 3.06
CA ALA A 78 20.92 -3.38 2.98
C ALA A 78 21.18 -4.58 2.04
N PRO A 79 22.35 -4.69 1.43
CA PRO A 79 22.67 -5.82 0.55
C PRO A 79 22.47 -7.20 1.19
N GLY A 80 22.58 -7.31 2.53
CA GLY A 80 22.33 -8.55 3.27
C GLY A 80 20.87 -8.81 3.61
N ASP A 81 19.97 -7.85 3.42
CA ASP A 81 18.53 -7.99 3.67
C ASP A 81 17.78 -8.49 2.41
N LEU A 82 18.42 -8.45 1.24
CA LEU A 82 17.81 -8.90 -0.01
C LEU A 82 17.77 -10.43 -0.05
N PRO A 83 16.69 -11.04 -0.58
CA PRO A 83 16.64 -12.48 -0.82
C PRO A 83 17.82 -12.91 -1.67
N ASN A 84 18.53 -13.93 -1.24
CA ASN A 84 19.63 -14.53 -2.02
C ASN A 84 18.99 -15.30 -3.18
N ASP A 85 18.79 -14.67 -4.32
CA ASP A 85 18.33 -15.32 -5.56
C ASP A 85 19.43 -16.23 -6.09
N GLY A 86 19.88 -17.23 -5.44
CA GLY A 86 20.77 -18.30 -5.90
C GLY A 86 21.61 -18.14 -7.19
N THR A 87 21.59 -16.96 -7.79
CA THR A 87 22.41 -16.59 -8.94
C THR A 87 23.72 -16.01 -8.39
N GLU A 88 24.68 -16.90 -8.08
CA GLU A 88 26.05 -16.46 -7.80
C GLU A 88 26.56 -15.65 -8.98
N ALA A 89 26.64 -14.33 -8.79
CA ALA A 89 27.40 -13.48 -9.69
C ALA A 89 28.86 -13.97 -9.70
N PRO A 90 29.53 -14.09 -10.85
CA PRO A 90 30.91 -14.56 -10.94
C PRO A 90 31.81 -13.66 -10.06
N LYS A 91 32.45 -14.27 -9.07
CA LYS A 91 33.41 -13.63 -8.16
C LYS A 91 34.63 -13.12 -8.97
N THR A 92 34.56 -11.92 -9.47
CA THR A 92 35.75 -11.25 -10.01
C THR A 92 36.64 -10.86 -8.83
N LYS A 93 37.69 -11.64 -8.62
CA LYS A 93 38.73 -11.35 -7.63
C LYS A 93 39.55 -10.13 -8.08
N THR A 94 39.09 -8.92 -7.74
CA THR A 94 39.92 -7.73 -7.82
C THR A 94 40.56 -7.53 -6.46
N LYS A 95 41.86 -7.88 -6.37
CA LYS A 95 42.72 -7.50 -5.26
C LYS A 95 42.90 -5.98 -5.24
N ALA A 96 42.14 -5.28 -4.45
CA ALA A 96 42.44 -3.90 -4.08
C ALA A 96 43.12 -3.90 -2.71
N LYS A 97 44.31 -3.30 -2.70
CA LYS A 97 45.26 -3.14 -1.62
C LYS A 97 44.65 -2.25 -0.52
N ALA A 98 44.68 -2.74 0.71
CA ALA A 98 44.34 -1.97 1.89
C ALA A 98 45.40 -0.90 2.13
N ASP A 99 44.94 0.33 2.42
CA ASP A 99 45.53 1.24 3.40
C ASP A 99 44.70 2.53 3.46
N SER A 100 43.90 2.65 4.49
CA SER A 100 43.51 3.96 5.04
C SER A 100 43.01 3.78 6.48
N PRO A 101 43.49 4.59 7.43
CA PRO A 101 43.25 4.38 8.85
C PRO A 101 41.95 5.02 9.31
N GLY A 102 41.20 4.25 10.12
CA GLY A 102 40.42 4.74 11.25
C GLY A 102 39.42 5.88 11.00
N SER A 103 38.29 5.60 10.38
CA SER A 103 37.09 6.43 10.59
C SER A 103 36.34 5.93 11.82
N LYS A 104 36.41 6.72 12.90
CA LYS A 104 35.60 6.53 14.11
C LYS A 104 34.14 6.54 13.71
N THR A 105 33.43 5.47 14.01
CA THR A 105 31.98 5.32 13.88
C THR A 105 31.28 6.33 14.80
N THR A 106 31.10 7.54 14.31
CA THR A 106 30.14 8.50 14.88
C THR A 106 28.75 7.90 14.63
N GLY A 107 27.92 7.82 15.66
CA GLY A 107 26.61 7.18 15.65
C GLY A 107 25.85 7.49 14.37
N SER A 108 25.50 6.43 13.63
CA SER A 108 24.80 6.51 12.35
C SER A 108 23.46 7.20 12.59
N ALA A 109 23.36 8.47 12.20
CA ALA A 109 22.06 9.14 12.10
C ALA A 109 21.18 8.26 11.22
N LYS A 110 20.03 7.83 11.74
CA LYS A 110 19.05 7.00 11.02
C LYS A 110 18.74 7.70 9.70
N GLU A 111 19.07 7.06 8.56
CA GLU A 111 18.74 7.59 7.23
C GLU A 111 17.23 7.85 7.17
N PRO A 112 16.79 9.02 6.67
CA PRO A 112 15.37 9.34 6.59
C PRO A 112 14.63 8.27 5.79
N PRO A 113 13.36 7.96 6.13
CA PRO A 113 12.58 6.98 5.39
C PRO A 113 12.34 7.47 3.96
N PHE A 114 12.33 6.54 3.01
CA PHE A 114 11.97 6.79 1.62
C PHE A 114 10.51 7.21 1.46
N ALA A 115 9.63 6.55 2.23
CA ALA A 115 8.22 6.86 2.35
C ALA A 115 7.71 6.36 3.71
N TRP A 116 6.63 6.94 4.20
CA TRP A 116 6.04 6.56 5.48
C TRP A 116 4.53 6.79 5.50
N ILE A 117 3.84 6.14 6.45
CA ILE A 117 2.42 6.35 6.72
C ILE A 117 2.11 6.07 8.18
N ASN A 118 1.17 6.82 8.75
CA ASN A 118 0.60 6.52 10.05
C ASN A 118 -0.63 5.62 9.88
N LEU A 119 -0.51 4.37 10.33
CA LEU A 119 -1.60 3.40 10.34
C LEU A 119 -2.55 3.69 11.49
N PRO A 120 -3.88 3.55 11.31
CA PRO A 120 -4.82 3.70 12.40
C PRO A 120 -4.57 2.63 13.47
N SER A 121 -4.49 3.05 14.73
CA SER A 121 -4.39 2.17 15.89
C SER A 121 -5.77 1.84 16.45
N ASN A 122 -5.89 0.76 17.23
CA ASN A 122 -7.10 0.34 17.94
C ASN A 122 -8.26 -0.21 17.07
N LEU A 123 -7.97 -0.67 15.84
CA LEU A 123 -8.96 -1.22 14.91
C LEU A 123 -8.83 -2.74 14.68
N GLY A 124 -8.14 -3.46 15.56
CA GLY A 124 -7.84 -4.88 15.32
C GLY A 124 -6.85 -5.08 14.17
N THR A 125 -6.96 -6.20 13.44
CA THR A 125 -6.08 -6.45 12.28
C THR A 125 -6.54 -5.65 11.07
N LEU A 126 -5.67 -4.75 10.60
CA LEU A 126 -5.91 -3.97 9.40
C LEU A 126 -5.63 -4.81 8.15
N HIS A 127 -6.43 -4.63 7.11
CA HIS A 127 -6.17 -5.15 5.77
C HIS A 127 -6.07 -3.96 4.82
N LEU A 128 -4.87 -3.71 4.28
CA LEU A 128 -4.58 -2.52 3.50
C LEU A 128 -3.78 -2.84 2.24
N ILE A 129 -4.10 -2.11 1.18
CA ILE A 129 -3.25 -1.98 0.00
C ILE A 129 -2.56 -0.62 0.09
N LEU A 130 -1.24 -0.61 -0.01
CA LEU A 130 -0.40 0.58 0.11
C LEU A 130 0.18 0.94 -1.27
N ALA A 131 -0.32 2.03 -1.85
CA ALA A 131 0.23 2.60 -3.07
C ALA A 131 1.35 3.58 -2.70
N VAL A 132 2.55 3.36 -3.24
CA VAL A 132 3.78 4.08 -2.89
C VAL A 132 4.20 4.99 -4.03
N SER A 133 4.30 6.29 -3.75
CA SER A 133 4.84 7.31 -4.66
C SER A 133 5.41 8.47 -3.84
N PRO A 134 6.72 8.50 -3.60
CA PRO A 134 7.36 9.59 -2.87
C PRO A 134 7.06 10.94 -3.53
N GLY A 135 6.66 11.91 -2.70
CA GLY A 135 6.34 13.27 -3.16
C GLY A 135 4.92 13.46 -3.72
N LYS A 136 4.13 12.38 -3.94
CA LYS A 136 2.75 12.51 -4.44
C LYS A 136 1.72 12.69 -3.31
N TRP A 137 1.90 11.97 -2.21
CA TRP A 137 1.03 12.03 -1.02
C TRP A 137 1.85 12.41 0.20
N ASP A 138 1.16 12.79 1.28
CA ASP A 138 1.81 12.98 2.57
C ASP A 138 2.49 11.67 3.01
N GLY A 139 3.78 11.74 3.35
CA GLY A 139 4.61 10.57 3.60
C GLY A 139 4.86 9.66 2.39
N GLY A 140 4.35 9.96 1.20
CA GLY A 140 4.58 9.19 -0.03
C GLY A 140 3.78 7.89 -0.13
N ILE A 141 2.80 7.64 0.74
CA ILE A 141 1.98 6.41 0.74
C ILE A 141 0.51 6.76 0.84
N MET A 142 -0.30 6.14 -0.02
CA MET A 142 -1.76 6.14 0.08
C MET A 142 -2.23 4.77 0.54
N ALA A 143 -3.01 4.71 1.63
CA ALA A 143 -3.63 3.47 2.11
C ALA A 143 -5.04 3.29 1.56
N ILE A 144 -5.33 2.08 1.11
CA ILE A 144 -6.64 1.68 0.59
C ILE A 144 -7.12 0.51 1.46
N PRO A 145 -8.24 0.63 2.17
CA PRO A 145 -8.81 -0.47 2.94
C PRO A 145 -9.19 -1.65 2.04
N ASP A 146 -8.78 -2.85 2.45
CA ASP A 146 -9.12 -4.09 1.75
C ASP A 146 -9.58 -5.17 2.75
N PRO A 147 -10.65 -4.92 3.53
CA PRO A 147 -11.13 -5.88 4.50
C PRO A 147 -11.56 -7.18 3.81
N PRO A 148 -11.43 -8.34 4.47
CA PRO A 148 -11.78 -9.63 3.91
C PRO A 148 -13.17 -9.65 3.30
N GLY A 149 -13.30 -10.18 2.08
CA GLY A 149 -14.56 -10.25 1.35
C GLY A 149 -15.04 -8.97 0.66
N SER A 150 -14.40 -7.82 0.90
CA SER A 150 -14.78 -6.54 0.26
C SER A 150 -14.41 -6.45 -1.21
N PHE A 151 -13.44 -7.27 -1.64
CA PHE A 151 -12.93 -7.28 -3.01
C PHE A 151 -12.64 -8.74 -3.44
N PRO A 152 -13.68 -9.54 -3.69
CA PRO A 152 -13.52 -10.95 -4.03
C PRO A 152 -12.96 -11.14 -5.45
N PRO A 153 -12.37 -12.32 -5.76
CA PRO A 153 -11.96 -12.67 -7.12
C PRO A 153 -13.10 -12.52 -8.12
N GLY A 154 -12.76 -12.15 -9.35
CA GLY A 154 -13.73 -11.86 -10.43
C GLY A 154 -14.42 -10.50 -10.31
N SER A 155 -14.00 -9.65 -9.37
CA SER A 155 -14.56 -8.30 -9.23
C SER A 155 -13.58 -7.20 -9.68
N LEU A 156 -14.15 -6.05 -9.98
CA LEU A 156 -13.44 -4.80 -10.27
C LEU A 156 -13.67 -3.84 -9.13
N ARG A 157 -12.63 -3.13 -8.69
CA ARG A 157 -12.73 -2.05 -7.72
C ARG A 157 -12.31 -0.74 -8.39
N PHE A 158 -13.15 0.26 -8.31
CA PHE A 158 -12.85 1.61 -8.78
C PHE A 158 -12.60 2.51 -7.59
N ILE A 159 -11.50 3.25 -7.61
CA ILE A 159 -11.09 4.22 -6.59
C ILE A 159 -11.13 5.60 -7.22
N ASN A 160 -12.04 6.45 -6.74
CA ASN A 160 -12.21 7.79 -7.28
C ASN A 160 -11.22 8.78 -6.64
N LEU A 161 -10.20 9.19 -7.38
CA LEU A 161 -9.24 10.23 -7.00
C LEU A 161 -9.62 11.61 -7.58
N CYS A 162 -10.75 11.71 -8.30
CA CYS A 162 -11.25 13.00 -8.79
C CYS A 162 -11.92 13.79 -7.66
N PRO A 163 -11.96 15.13 -7.75
CA PRO A 163 -12.67 15.96 -6.80
C PRO A 163 -14.19 15.97 -6.99
N TYR A 164 -14.70 15.24 -7.96
CA TYR A 164 -16.11 15.14 -8.31
C TYR A 164 -16.59 13.67 -8.35
N LYS A 165 -17.91 13.50 -8.33
CA LYS A 165 -18.55 12.18 -8.40
C LYS A 165 -18.38 11.58 -9.79
N LEU A 166 -18.14 10.26 -9.83
CA LEU A 166 -18.10 9.45 -11.04
C LEU A 166 -19.27 8.46 -11.06
N GLU A 167 -19.63 8.00 -12.25
CA GLU A 167 -20.52 6.87 -12.44
C GLU A 167 -19.81 5.83 -13.34
N VAL A 168 -19.72 4.59 -12.85
CA VAL A 168 -19.17 3.48 -13.61
C VAL A 168 -20.32 2.62 -14.11
N ARG A 169 -20.37 2.37 -15.42
CA ARG A 169 -21.38 1.55 -16.09
C ARG A 169 -20.77 0.27 -16.63
N ILE A 170 -21.39 -0.87 -16.32
CA ILE A 170 -21.03 -2.18 -16.83
C ILE A 170 -22.31 -2.87 -17.29
N GLY A 171 -22.51 -2.97 -18.60
CA GLY A 171 -23.76 -3.45 -19.17
C GLY A 171 -24.95 -2.60 -18.70
N LYS A 172 -25.91 -3.23 -17.98
CA LYS A 172 -27.07 -2.53 -17.43
C LYS A 172 -26.87 -2.00 -16.02
N ASN A 173 -25.76 -2.30 -15.38
CA ASN A 173 -25.45 -1.90 -14.01
C ASN A 173 -24.68 -0.57 -14.02
N ALA A 174 -25.09 0.33 -13.13
CA ALA A 174 -24.40 1.60 -12.88
C ALA A 174 -24.13 1.76 -11.39
N ILE A 175 -22.93 2.21 -11.04
CA ILE A 175 -22.56 2.55 -9.66
C ILE A 175 -22.00 3.97 -9.62
N GLN A 176 -22.42 4.72 -8.60
CA GLN A 176 -21.87 6.05 -8.34
C GLN A 176 -20.79 5.96 -7.27
N ILE A 177 -19.71 6.73 -7.46
CA ILE A 177 -18.55 6.75 -6.57
C ILE A 177 -18.26 8.21 -6.24
N ALA A 178 -18.43 8.56 -4.96
CA ALA A 178 -18.11 9.92 -4.49
C ALA A 178 -16.60 10.18 -4.49
N PRO A 179 -16.16 11.44 -4.44
CA PRO A 179 -14.74 11.78 -4.30
C PRO A 179 -14.09 11.06 -3.13
N LYS A 180 -12.90 10.49 -3.34
CA LYS A 180 -12.11 9.73 -2.36
C LYS A 180 -12.75 8.42 -1.88
N GLU A 181 -13.86 8.00 -2.47
CA GLU A 181 -14.46 6.69 -2.21
C GLU A 181 -13.95 5.63 -3.16
N SER A 182 -14.16 4.37 -2.76
CA SER A 182 -13.97 3.20 -3.61
C SER A 182 -15.21 2.31 -3.59
N ARG A 183 -15.48 1.66 -4.72
CA ARG A 183 -16.59 0.70 -4.87
C ARG A 183 -16.11 -0.52 -5.64
N SER A 184 -16.50 -1.69 -5.14
CA SER A 184 -16.28 -2.95 -5.86
C SER A 184 -17.56 -3.35 -6.57
N ILE A 185 -17.42 -3.83 -7.81
CA ILE A 185 -18.51 -4.37 -8.62
C ILE A 185 -18.10 -5.72 -9.17
N ARG A 186 -18.99 -6.70 -9.09
CA ARG A 186 -18.82 -7.97 -9.76
C ARG A 186 -19.61 -7.94 -11.06
N SER A 187 -18.94 -8.24 -12.16
CA SER A 187 -19.61 -8.39 -13.46
C SER A 187 -20.49 -9.64 -13.46
N ALA A 188 -21.67 -9.55 -14.10
CA ALA A 188 -22.49 -10.71 -14.39
C ALA A 188 -22.10 -11.40 -15.72
N VAL A 189 -21.05 -10.92 -16.38
CA VAL A 189 -20.54 -11.45 -17.64
C VAL A 189 -19.90 -12.83 -17.41
N PRO A 190 -20.07 -13.80 -18.29
CA PRO A 190 -19.42 -15.11 -18.19
C PRO A 190 -17.90 -15.01 -18.13
N ASN A 191 -17.28 -15.98 -17.46
CA ASN A 191 -15.82 -16.08 -17.40
C ASN A 191 -15.22 -16.20 -18.81
N HIS A 192 -14.01 -15.66 -19.02
CA HIS A 192 -13.28 -15.65 -20.28
C HIS A 192 -14.03 -14.93 -21.43
N THR A 193 -14.79 -13.89 -21.12
CA THR A 193 -15.53 -13.06 -22.07
C THR A 193 -15.09 -11.61 -21.96
N TYR A 194 -15.00 -10.91 -23.08
CA TYR A 194 -14.81 -9.46 -23.10
C TYR A 194 -16.12 -8.72 -22.94
N TYR A 195 -16.08 -7.57 -22.29
CA TYR A 195 -17.21 -6.67 -22.16
C TYR A 195 -16.77 -5.21 -22.04
N ASP A 196 -17.68 -4.32 -22.37
CA ASP A 196 -17.45 -2.89 -22.31
C ASP A 196 -17.91 -2.33 -20.97
N ALA A 197 -17.12 -1.39 -20.45
CA ALA A 197 -17.47 -0.55 -19.32
C ALA A 197 -17.19 0.91 -19.68
N SER A 198 -17.86 1.83 -19.01
CA SER A 198 -17.63 3.27 -19.18
C SER A 198 -17.59 3.96 -17.83
N ILE A 199 -16.77 5.02 -17.76
CA ILE A 199 -16.73 5.94 -16.64
C ILE A 199 -17.32 7.25 -17.14
N MET A 200 -18.42 7.66 -16.51
CA MET A 200 -19.10 8.91 -16.81
C MET A 200 -18.69 9.98 -15.80
N THR A 201 -18.49 11.19 -16.28
CA THR A 201 -18.26 12.41 -15.49
C THR A 201 -19.44 13.34 -15.67
N TYR A 202 -19.59 14.30 -14.76
CA TYR A 202 -20.66 15.30 -14.82
C TYR A 202 -20.01 16.69 -14.75
N GLU A 203 -20.17 17.46 -15.81
CA GLU A 203 -19.69 18.83 -15.86
C GLU A 203 -20.89 19.77 -16.11
N ASN A 204 -21.11 20.74 -15.23
CA ASN A 204 -22.25 21.66 -15.28
C ASN A 204 -23.62 20.97 -15.37
N GLY A 205 -23.75 19.77 -14.82
CA GLY A 205 -24.97 18.96 -14.90
C GLY A 205 -25.12 18.12 -16.18
N GLU A 206 -24.22 18.27 -17.14
CA GLU A 206 -24.18 17.47 -18.35
C GLU A 206 -23.32 16.21 -18.16
N GLU A 207 -23.83 15.10 -18.64
CA GLU A 207 -23.12 13.82 -18.62
C GLU A 207 -22.12 13.76 -19.78
N LYS A 208 -20.88 13.38 -19.46
CA LYS A 208 -19.82 13.19 -20.44
C LYS A 208 -19.17 11.82 -20.28
N LEU A 209 -18.73 11.22 -21.39
CA LEU A 209 -17.92 10.02 -21.36
C LEU A 209 -16.49 10.38 -20.93
N GLY A 210 -16.13 10.06 -19.70
CA GLY A 210 -14.79 10.30 -19.16
C GLY A 210 -13.78 9.28 -19.64
N TYR A 211 -14.18 7.98 -19.72
CA TYR A 211 -13.31 6.89 -20.19
C TYR A 211 -14.15 5.68 -20.65
N ALA A 212 -13.68 4.97 -21.68
CA ALA A 212 -14.23 3.70 -22.13
C ALA A 212 -13.22 2.57 -21.90
N LEU A 213 -13.68 1.45 -21.35
CA LEU A 213 -12.87 0.28 -21.06
C LEU A 213 -13.39 -0.91 -21.85
N HIS A 214 -12.48 -1.75 -22.34
CA HIS A 214 -12.76 -3.08 -22.85
C HIS A 214 -12.07 -4.09 -21.92
N ILE A 215 -12.84 -4.85 -21.17
CA ILE A 215 -12.36 -5.65 -20.04
C ILE A 215 -12.53 -7.13 -20.34
N PHE A 216 -11.48 -7.91 -20.06
CA PHE A 216 -11.55 -9.37 -20.06
C PHE A 216 -11.97 -9.88 -18.70
N GLN A 217 -13.08 -10.62 -18.62
CA GLN A 217 -13.55 -11.24 -17.38
C GLN A 217 -12.72 -12.47 -17.06
N ASP A 218 -12.01 -12.42 -15.94
CA ASP A 218 -11.36 -13.58 -15.36
C ASP A 218 -11.78 -13.71 -13.89
N ASN A 219 -12.50 -14.78 -13.59
CA ASN A 219 -13.03 -15.01 -12.25
C ASN A 219 -11.96 -15.39 -11.21
N ALA A 220 -10.73 -15.70 -11.64
CA ALA A 220 -9.60 -15.95 -10.75
C ALA A 220 -8.84 -14.66 -10.38
N GLN A 221 -9.06 -13.58 -11.13
CA GLN A 221 -8.37 -12.31 -10.93
C GLN A 221 -9.32 -11.27 -10.35
N ARG A 222 -8.74 -10.28 -9.69
CA ARG A 222 -9.42 -9.04 -9.34
C ARG A 222 -8.57 -7.87 -9.82
N ALA A 223 -9.20 -6.78 -10.26
CA ALA A 223 -8.50 -5.62 -10.78
C ALA A 223 -8.99 -4.34 -10.11
N MET A 224 -8.05 -3.49 -9.75
CA MET A 224 -8.32 -2.15 -9.24
C MET A 224 -8.06 -1.12 -10.31
N PHE A 225 -8.93 -0.11 -10.37
CA PHE A 225 -8.81 1.03 -11.25
C PHE A 225 -8.81 2.32 -10.44
N PHE A 226 -7.70 3.03 -10.48
CA PHE A 226 -7.59 4.38 -9.94
C PHE A 226 -8.00 5.37 -11.01
N VAL A 227 -9.00 6.17 -10.70
CA VAL A 227 -9.58 7.15 -11.63
C VAL A 227 -9.16 8.53 -11.18
N SER A 228 -8.28 9.17 -11.93
CA SER A 228 -7.78 10.54 -11.69
C SER A 228 -8.37 11.50 -12.70
N PRO A 229 -8.45 12.82 -12.40
CA PRO A 229 -8.89 13.80 -13.39
C PRO A 229 -7.95 13.83 -14.58
N GLY A 230 -8.51 13.94 -15.78
CA GLY A 230 -7.79 14.23 -17.00
C GLY A 230 -7.34 15.69 -17.08
N PRO A 231 -6.87 16.16 -18.23
CA PRO A 231 -6.54 17.55 -18.45
C PRO A 231 -7.72 18.47 -18.12
N GLU A 232 -7.41 19.64 -17.57
CA GLU A 232 -8.41 20.61 -17.17
C GLU A 232 -9.35 20.97 -18.34
N GLY A 233 -10.65 21.00 -18.09
CA GLY A 233 -11.69 21.33 -19.08
C GLY A 233 -11.97 20.22 -20.12
N SER A 234 -11.25 19.09 -20.08
CA SER A 234 -11.51 17.99 -21.05
C SER A 234 -12.74 17.17 -20.74
N GLY A 235 -13.18 17.13 -19.47
CA GLY A 235 -14.23 16.24 -19.00
C GLY A 235 -13.81 14.76 -18.98
N THR A 236 -12.57 14.43 -19.36
CA THR A 236 -12.02 13.08 -19.39
C THR A 236 -11.37 12.71 -18.05
N VAL A 237 -11.09 11.42 -17.87
CA VAL A 237 -10.32 10.91 -16.73
C VAL A 237 -9.15 10.06 -17.21
N ILE A 238 -8.13 9.97 -16.36
CA ILE A 238 -6.99 9.07 -16.54
C ILE A 238 -7.23 7.85 -15.66
N LEU A 239 -7.03 6.67 -16.25
CA LEU A 239 -7.22 5.40 -15.58
C LEU A 239 -5.88 4.68 -15.39
N LYS A 240 -5.61 4.25 -14.15
CA LYS A 240 -4.51 3.33 -13.84
C LYS A 240 -5.10 2.01 -13.34
N GLY A 241 -4.85 0.94 -14.09
CA GLY A 241 -5.25 -0.43 -13.72
C GLY A 241 -4.16 -1.15 -12.96
N VAL A 242 -4.53 -1.93 -11.94
CA VAL A 242 -3.64 -2.80 -11.17
C VAL A 242 -4.29 -4.14 -10.97
N GLY A 243 -3.62 -5.21 -11.41
CA GLY A 243 -4.06 -6.59 -11.22
C GLY A 243 -3.67 -7.14 -9.85
N ASP A 244 -4.52 -7.99 -9.30
CA ASP A 244 -4.20 -8.81 -8.13
C ASP A 244 -4.50 -10.27 -8.47
N LEU A 245 -3.45 -11.05 -8.61
CA LEU A 245 -3.52 -12.49 -8.85
C LEU A 245 -3.46 -13.21 -7.51
N GLU A 246 -4.48 -13.96 -7.15
CA GLU A 246 -4.38 -14.92 -6.05
C GLU A 246 -3.46 -16.08 -6.48
N ARG A 247 -2.17 -15.95 -6.22
CA ARG A 247 -1.15 -16.94 -6.62
C ARG A 247 -1.41 -18.34 -6.06
N ASP A 248 -2.04 -18.43 -4.91
CA ASP A 248 -2.38 -19.71 -4.27
C ASP A 248 -3.40 -20.55 -5.06
N LYS A 249 -4.10 -19.94 -6.02
CA LYS A 249 -5.06 -20.61 -6.90
C LYS A 249 -4.53 -20.85 -8.32
N MET A 250 -3.31 -20.43 -8.62
CA MET A 250 -2.69 -20.80 -9.89
C MET A 250 -2.46 -22.33 -9.93
N PRO A 251 -2.96 -23.02 -10.95
CA PRO A 251 -2.58 -24.43 -11.12
C PRO A 251 -1.06 -24.50 -11.22
N ALA A 252 -0.45 -25.45 -10.48
CA ALA A 252 0.97 -25.67 -10.55
C ALA A 252 1.41 -25.73 -12.03
N PRO A 253 2.53 -25.10 -12.41
CA PRO A 253 2.97 -25.09 -13.79
C PRO A 253 3.04 -26.54 -14.29
N SER A 254 2.28 -26.84 -15.34
CA SER A 254 2.26 -28.15 -15.95
C SER A 254 3.70 -28.51 -16.32
N LYS A 255 4.20 -29.62 -15.78
CA LYS A 255 5.54 -30.15 -16.17
C LYS A 255 5.58 -30.21 -17.68
N ARG A 256 6.53 -29.50 -18.29
CA ARG A 256 6.72 -29.55 -19.74
C ARG A 256 6.88 -31.03 -20.15
N PRO A 257 6.14 -31.54 -21.16
CA PRO A 257 6.33 -32.88 -21.65
C PRO A 257 7.78 -32.98 -22.14
N GLY A 258 8.60 -33.82 -21.50
CA GLY A 258 9.96 -34.11 -21.93
C GLY A 258 11.08 -33.95 -20.89
N GLN A 259 10.81 -33.47 -19.67
CA GLN A 259 11.81 -33.55 -18.57
C GLN A 259 11.57 -34.86 -17.78
N LYS A 260 12.38 -35.90 -18.14
CA LYS A 260 12.61 -37.08 -17.32
C LYS A 260 13.77 -36.82 -16.38
#